data_656be46790a3488abe8f19e59f400991
#
_entry.id   656be46790a3488abe8f19e59f400991
#
_cell.length_a   1.000
_cell.length_b   1.000
_cell.length_c   1.000
_cell.angle_alpha   90.00
_cell.angle_beta   90.00
_cell.angle_gamma   90.00
#
_symmetry.space_group_name_H-M   'P 1'
#
loop_
_entity.id
_entity.type
_entity.pdbx_description
1 polymer ?
#
loop_
_entity_poly.entity_id
_entity_poly.type
_entity_poly.pdbx_seq_one_letter_code
_entity_poly.pdbx_strand_id
1 'polypeptide(L)'
;MRKDVAVLMVLWVMCIPYATFICASATPNKLDTLKAFLRKKILYDEYVPIDSVICWSENILPVIKTNNRNDENYFLLQLQLANAYTLRGDISLAIDRARLMYEEAKETEYEFGIAVANQAIGDAYTIANQCDKALDSYQDALKELNHLSQQHPYRIQLLLKISNALQRKGQLEKAQKILHDIEQTLQKQPDYATCFFANIEKANYAISHGHLSKAYLKEAAAYLYNMDSIYRIHPEKFYCFHLKYTTAAYYRAMGNWNRMYWNKALQLYEELRQEYTVNKQSAYYRWITQETIYLYKIQGKSMAACLLYQELYSTVDTLTAEGYVRQINILRAKYQIDQME
;
A
#
# COMPACT_ATOMS: atom_id res chain seq x y z
N MET A 1 16.73 15.49 -23.80
CA MET A 1 15.89 14.34 -23.38
C MET A 1 16.44 12.95 -23.73
N ARG A 2 17.31 12.74 -24.76
CA ARG A 2 17.88 11.40 -25.07
C ARG A 2 19.19 11.05 -24.34
N LYS A 3 19.88 12.02 -23.75
CA LYS A 3 21.16 11.77 -23.02
C LYS A 3 20.94 11.30 -21.57
N ASP A 4 19.87 11.73 -20.94
CA ASP A 4 19.57 11.38 -19.53
C ASP A 4 19.06 9.95 -19.36
N VAL A 5 18.37 9.41 -20.39
CA VAL A 5 17.93 8.01 -20.42
C VAL A 5 19.12 7.05 -20.60
N ALA A 6 20.14 7.44 -21.38
CA ALA A 6 21.34 6.63 -21.58
C ALA A 6 22.23 6.59 -20.33
N VAL A 7 22.31 7.68 -19.55
CA VAL A 7 23.04 7.72 -18.28
C VAL A 7 22.33 6.88 -17.21
N LEU A 8 21.00 6.88 -17.18
CA LEU A 8 20.21 6.00 -16.31
C LEU A 8 20.34 4.52 -16.68
N MET A 9 20.39 4.17 -17.98
CA MET A 9 20.66 2.79 -18.43
C MET A 9 22.08 2.32 -18.10
N VAL A 10 23.08 3.18 -18.21
CA VAL A 10 24.47 2.83 -17.89
C VAL A 10 24.67 2.64 -16.37
N LEU A 11 24.01 3.46 -15.54
CA LEU A 11 23.95 3.25 -14.10
C LEU A 11 23.18 1.97 -13.72
N TRP A 12 22.19 1.58 -14.52
CA TRP A 12 21.39 0.37 -14.33
C TRP A 12 22.18 -0.92 -14.59
N VAL A 13 23.00 -0.94 -15.64
CA VAL A 13 23.87 -2.09 -16.01
C VAL A 13 25.07 -2.23 -15.07
N MET A 14 25.53 -1.12 -14.46
CA MET A 14 26.67 -1.13 -13.53
C MET A 14 26.28 -1.54 -12.08
N CYS A 15 25.02 -1.36 -11.67
CA CYS A 15 24.61 -1.69 -10.30
C CYS A 15 24.36 -3.19 -10.06
N ILE A 16 23.96 -3.97 -11.08
CA ILE A 16 23.66 -5.40 -10.93
C ILE A 16 24.95 -6.22 -10.66
N PRO A 17 26.06 -6.06 -11.41
CA PRO A 17 27.31 -6.77 -11.07
C PRO A 17 27.94 -6.27 -9.77
N TYR A 18 27.74 -5.00 -9.39
CA TYR A 18 28.26 -4.47 -8.12
C TYR A 18 27.54 -5.04 -6.89
N ALA A 19 26.23 -5.21 -6.94
CA ALA A 19 25.47 -5.81 -5.82
C ALA A 19 25.81 -7.29 -5.64
N THR A 20 25.93 -8.07 -6.72
CA THR A 20 26.36 -9.47 -6.66
C THR A 20 27.83 -9.62 -6.24
N PHE A 21 28.71 -8.71 -6.67
CA PHE A 21 30.12 -8.72 -6.29
C PHE A 21 30.33 -8.29 -4.83
N ILE A 22 29.55 -7.32 -4.31
CA ILE A 22 29.57 -6.90 -2.92
C ILE A 22 29.05 -8.02 -2.00
N CYS A 23 28.00 -8.76 -2.41
CA CYS A 23 27.49 -9.87 -1.61
C CYS A 23 28.43 -11.07 -1.54
N ALA A 24 29.19 -11.37 -2.61
CA ALA A 24 30.12 -12.50 -2.64
C ALA A 24 31.37 -12.31 -1.75
N SER A 25 31.71 -11.06 -1.40
CA SER A 25 32.91 -10.70 -0.59
C SER A 25 32.58 -9.96 0.70
N ALA A 26 31.29 -9.88 1.09
CA ALA A 26 30.85 -9.05 2.21
C ALA A 26 31.12 -9.71 3.58
N THR A 27 31.84 -9.01 4.45
CA THR A 27 31.84 -9.31 5.88
C THR A 27 30.42 -9.15 6.46
N PRO A 28 30.05 -9.83 7.58
CA PRO A 28 28.70 -9.76 8.17
C PRO A 28 28.18 -8.32 8.33
N ASN A 29 29.04 -7.39 8.70
CA ASN A 29 28.69 -5.98 8.91
C ASN A 29 28.31 -5.25 7.60
N LYS A 30 28.92 -5.61 6.46
CA LYS A 30 28.56 -5.05 5.12
C LYS A 30 27.25 -5.62 4.61
N LEU A 31 26.97 -6.89 4.93
CA LEU A 31 25.71 -7.55 4.55
C LEU A 31 24.53 -6.90 5.27
N ASP A 32 24.63 -6.62 6.56
CA ASP A 32 23.58 -5.97 7.34
C ASP A 32 23.33 -4.53 6.88
N THR A 33 24.38 -3.80 6.53
CA THR A 33 24.25 -2.47 5.92
C THR A 33 23.54 -2.53 4.56
N LEU A 34 23.84 -3.55 3.75
CA LEU A 34 23.17 -3.78 2.47
C LEU A 34 21.70 -4.15 2.66
N LYS A 35 21.39 -5.04 3.60
CA LYS A 35 20.01 -5.41 3.97
C LYS A 35 19.21 -4.17 4.42
N ALA A 36 19.77 -3.35 5.31
CA ALA A 36 19.13 -2.13 5.80
C ALA A 36 18.92 -1.11 4.67
N PHE A 37 19.89 -0.94 3.78
CA PHE A 37 19.77 -0.06 2.61
C PHE A 37 18.71 -0.53 1.63
N LEU A 38 18.68 -1.82 1.30
CA LEU A 38 17.69 -2.42 0.40
C LEU A 38 16.29 -2.35 1.01
N ARG A 39 16.17 -2.65 2.31
CA ARG A 39 14.92 -2.52 3.05
C ARG A 39 14.39 -1.09 2.99
N LYS A 40 15.23 -0.09 3.27
CA LYS A 40 14.84 1.32 3.22
C LYS A 40 14.43 1.75 1.81
N LYS A 41 15.20 1.37 0.79
CA LYS A 41 14.96 1.77 -0.59
C LYS A 41 13.77 1.07 -1.22
N ILE A 42 13.58 -0.23 -0.92
CA ILE A 42 12.45 -1.02 -1.43
C ILE A 42 11.16 -0.66 -0.70
N LEU A 43 11.22 -0.43 0.62
CA LEU A 43 10.03 -0.12 1.45
C LEU A 43 9.43 1.27 1.17
N TYR A 44 10.28 2.26 0.87
CA TYR A 44 9.88 3.67 0.88
C TYR A 44 10.00 4.35 -0.48
N ASP A 45 10.44 3.64 -1.53
CA ASP A 45 10.52 4.21 -2.89
C ASP A 45 9.41 3.66 -3.79
N GLU A 46 8.18 4.13 -3.56
CA GLU A 46 6.97 3.75 -4.33
C GLU A 46 7.04 4.15 -5.81
N TYR A 47 8.04 4.95 -6.20
CA TYR A 47 8.30 5.33 -7.58
C TYR A 47 9.22 4.36 -8.31
N VAL A 48 9.76 3.35 -7.62
CA VAL A 48 10.48 2.25 -8.28
C VAL A 48 9.45 1.36 -8.98
N PRO A 49 9.66 1.02 -10.27
CA PRO A 49 8.79 0.07 -10.95
C PRO A 49 8.69 -1.25 -10.18
N ILE A 50 7.47 -1.74 -9.98
CA ILE A 50 7.21 -2.96 -9.20
C ILE A 50 8.01 -4.14 -9.72
N ASP A 51 8.14 -4.29 -11.03
CA ASP A 51 8.94 -5.34 -11.65
C ASP A 51 10.44 -5.25 -11.28
N SER A 52 10.96 -4.05 -11.08
CA SER A 52 12.33 -3.86 -10.58
C SER A 52 12.47 -4.31 -9.13
N VAL A 53 11.47 -4.02 -8.28
CA VAL A 53 11.44 -4.48 -6.88
C VAL A 53 11.42 -6.00 -6.83
N ILE A 54 10.60 -6.65 -7.65
CA ILE A 54 10.50 -8.11 -7.75
C ILE A 54 11.86 -8.68 -8.20
N CYS A 55 12.39 -8.21 -9.31
CA CYS A 55 13.66 -8.68 -9.86
C CYS A 55 14.81 -8.55 -8.84
N TRP A 56 14.93 -7.42 -8.15
CA TRP A 56 15.97 -7.22 -7.13
C TRP A 56 15.78 -8.14 -5.94
N SER A 57 14.55 -8.29 -5.45
CA SER A 57 14.27 -9.15 -4.31
C SER A 57 14.56 -10.62 -4.62
N GLU A 58 14.16 -11.11 -5.79
CA GLU A 58 14.42 -12.48 -6.23
C GLU A 58 15.91 -12.79 -6.37
N ASN A 59 16.72 -11.82 -6.83
CA ASN A 59 18.17 -11.98 -6.98
C ASN A 59 18.91 -11.94 -5.62
N ILE A 60 18.41 -11.18 -4.65
CA ILE A 60 19.11 -10.95 -3.37
C ILE A 60 18.72 -11.99 -2.33
N LEU A 61 17.47 -12.44 -2.29
CA LEU A 61 16.99 -13.39 -1.28
C LEU A 61 17.83 -14.68 -1.19
N PRO A 62 18.23 -15.35 -2.30
CA PRO A 62 19.08 -16.54 -2.23
C PRO A 62 20.42 -16.27 -1.55
N VAL A 63 21.02 -15.10 -1.79
CA VAL A 63 22.32 -14.71 -1.22
C VAL A 63 22.21 -14.47 0.29
N ILE A 64 21.11 -13.88 0.76
CA ILE A 64 20.89 -13.63 2.19
C ILE A 64 20.53 -14.93 2.91
N LYS A 65 19.78 -15.83 2.28
CA LYS A 65 19.35 -17.12 2.85
C LYS A 65 20.52 -17.99 3.29
N THR A 66 21.65 -17.94 2.59
CA THR A 66 22.81 -18.78 2.90
C THR A 66 23.47 -18.45 4.24
N ASN A 67 23.24 -17.26 4.80
CA ASN A 67 23.96 -16.74 5.95
C ASN A 67 23.19 -16.83 7.28
N ASN A 68 21.85 -16.77 7.27
CA ASN A 68 21.06 -16.92 8.50
C ASN A 68 19.56 -17.11 8.18
N ARG A 69 18.98 -18.28 8.53
CA ARG A 69 17.58 -18.59 8.28
C ARG A 69 16.61 -17.94 9.27
N ASN A 70 17.06 -17.53 10.45
CA ASN A 70 16.24 -16.92 11.50
C ASN A 70 16.52 -15.42 11.63
N ASP A 71 16.74 -14.74 10.51
CA ASP A 71 16.99 -13.30 10.46
C ASP A 71 15.67 -12.54 10.18
N GLU A 72 15.30 -11.66 11.10
CA GLU A 72 14.15 -10.76 10.95
C GLU A 72 14.17 -10.02 9.58
N ASN A 73 15.35 -9.50 9.19
CA ASN A 73 15.49 -8.79 7.92
C ASN A 73 15.25 -9.70 6.70
N TYR A 74 15.61 -10.99 6.79
CA TYR A 74 15.35 -11.95 5.73
C TYR A 74 13.84 -12.13 5.51
N PHE A 75 13.07 -12.34 6.57
CA PHE A 75 11.62 -12.50 6.49
C PHE A 75 10.93 -11.19 6.06
N LEU A 76 11.39 -10.04 6.53
CA LEU A 76 10.85 -8.76 6.10
C LEU A 76 11.14 -8.47 4.62
N LEU A 77 12.28 -8.91 4.08
CA LEU A 77 12.57 -8.81 2.64
C LEU A 77 11.69 -9.75 1.82
N GLN A 78 11.40 -10.96 2.32
CA GLN A 78 10.44 -11.86 1.71
C GLN A 78 9.01 -11.27 1.69
N LEU A 79 8.60 -10.62 2.80
CA LEU A 79 7.35 -9.86 2.87
C LEU A 79 7.29 -8.77 1.78
N GLN A 80 8.40 -8.06 1.54
CA GLN A 80 8.47 -7.06 0.45
C GLN A 80 8.19 -7.68 -0.91
N LEU A 81 8.80 -8.82 -1.20
CA LEU A 81 8.57 -9.53 -2.46
C LEU A 81 7.12 -9.97 -2.59
N ALA A 82 6.53 -10.58 -1.55
CA ALA A 82 5.13 -10.96 -1.53
C ALA A 82 4.20 -9.75 -1.73
N ASN A 83 4.50 -8.62 -1.07
CA ASN A 83 3.75 -7.38 -1.23
C ASN A 83 3.91 -6.78 -2.64
N ALA A 84 5.08 -6.89 -3.27
CA ALA A 84 5.28 -6.44 -4.65
C ALA A 84 4.41 -7.26 -5.62
N TYR A 85 4.35 -8.59 -5.49
CA TYR A 85 3.40 -9.42 -6.25
C TYR A 85 1.95 -9.01 -5.98
N THR A 86 1.59 -8.81 -4.72
CA THR A 86 0.24 -8.36 -4.31
C THR A 86 -0.13 -7.03 -4.97
N LEU A 87 0.76 -6.04 -4.94
CA LEU A 87 0.53 -4.72 -5.53
C LEU A 87 0.49 -4.77 -7.07
N ARG A 88 1.23 -5.68 -7.69
CA ARG A 88 1.15 -5.93 -9.14
C ARG A 88 -0.18 -6.59 -9.53
N GLY A 89 -0.82 -7.31 -8.62
CA GLY A 89 -2.07 -8.03 -8.83
C GLY A 89 -1.89 -9.54 -8.96
N ASP A 90 -0.66 -10.05 -8.84
CA ASP A 90 -0.34 -11.48 -8.91
C ASP A 90 -0.61 -12.16 -7.56
N ILE A 91 -1.88 -12.19 -7.17
CA ILE A 91 -2.32 -12.66 -5.85
C ILE A 91 -1.89 -14.12 -5.61
N SER A 92 -1.96 -14.98 -6.61
CA SER A 92 -1.54 -16.39 -6.49
C SER A 92 -0.05 -16.49 -6.15
N LEU A 93 0.81 -15.75 -6.87
CA LEU A 93 2.26 -15.74 -6.60
C LEU A 93 2.58 -15.15 -5.22
N ALA A 94 1.85 -14.13 -4.79
CA ALA A 94 1.99 -13.55 -3.45
C ALA A 94 1.68 -14.59 -2.36
N ILE A 95 0.58 -15.34 -2.51
CA ILE A 95 0.17 -16.39 -1.57
C ILE A 95 1.17 -17.55 -1.59
N ASP A 96 1.62 -18.00 -2.77
CA ASP A 96 2.61 -19.08 -2.89
C ASP A 96 3.93 -18.67 -2.23
N ARG A 97 4.36 -17.43 -2.42
CA ARG A 97 5.55 -16.90 -1.75
C ARG A 97 5.38 -16.87 -0.22
N ALA A 98 4.23 -16.42 0.26
CA ALA A 98 3.93 -16.40 1.68
C ALA A 98 3.86 -17.80 2.30
N ARG A 99 3.36 -18.81 1.57
CA ARG A 99 3.38 -20.22 2.01
C ARG A 99 4.81 -20.74 2.14
N LEU A 100 5.66 -20.51 1.13
CA LEU A 100 7.07 -20.90 1.21
C LEU A 100 7.76 -20.24 2.41
N MET A 101 7.47 -18.98 2.66
CA MET A 101 7.99 -18.25 3.83
C MET A 101 7.49 -18.88 5.14
N TYR A 102 6.22 -19.28 5.21
CA TYR A 102 5.63 -19.99 6.36
C TYR A 102 6.31 -21.32 6.62
N GLU A 103 6.52 -22.12 5.58
CA GLU A 103 7.19 -23.44 5.68
C GLU A 103 8.63 -23.28 6.17
N GLU A 104 9.38 -22.32 5.62
CA GLU A 104 10.76 -22.01 6.05
C GLU A 104 10.82 -21.57 7.53
N ALA A 105 9.88 -20.74 7.97
CA ALA A 105 9.81 -20.29 9.36
C ALA A 105 9.44 -21.43 10.32
N LYS A 106 8.53 -22.32 9.88
CA LYS A 106 8.09 -23.46 10.66
C LYS A 106 9.19 -24.51 10.82
N GLU A 107 9.98 -24.78 9.77
CA GLU A 107 11.13 -25.68 9.84
C GLU A 107 12.17 -25.25 10.88
N THR A 108 12.27 -23.95 11.13
CA THR A 108 13.24 -23.36 12.07
C THR A 108 12.59 -22.92 13.40
N GLU A 109 11.32 -23.20 13.60
CA GLU A 109 10.53 -22.80 14.77
C GLU A 109 10.60 -21.27 15.04
N TYR A 110 10.66 -20.46 13.96
CA TYR A 110 10.84 -19.02 14.06
C TYR A 110 9.49 -18.27 14.03
N GLU A 111 8.91 -18.01 15.21
CA GLU A 111 7.59 -17.41 15.40
C GLU A 111 7.41 -16.09 14.64
N PHE A 112 8.42 -15.20 14.68
CA PHE A 112 8.36 -13.95 13.92
C PHE A 112 8.21 -14.18 12.41
N GLY A 113 8.93 -15.16 11.86
CA GLY A 113 8.82 -15.55 10.44
C GLY A 113 7.42 -16.06 10.09
N ILE A 114 6.81 -16.87 10.97
CA ILE A 114 5.43 -17.36 10.82
C ILE A 114 4.44 -16.18 10.83
N ALA A 115 4.61 -15.23 11.74
CA ALA A 115 3.79 -14.03 11.80
C ALA A 115 3.88 -13.18 10.52
N VAL A 116 5.09 -12.99 10.01
CA VAL A 116 5.34 -12.25 8.76
C VAL A 116 4.70 -12.94 7.56
N ALA A 117 4.77 -14.27 7.49
CA ALA A 117 4.13 -15.06 6.43
C ALA A 117 2.60 -14.92 6.46
N ASN A 118 1.99 -15.05 7.63
CA ASN A 118 0.55 -14.86 7.81
C ASN A 118 0.12 -13.42 7.48
N GLN A 119 0.95 -12.41 7.80
CA GLN A 119 0.68 -11.03 7.35
C GLN A 119 0.68 -10.93 5.82
N ALA A 120 1.65 -11.53 5.12
CA ALA A 120 1.71 -11.50 3.66
C ALA A 120 0.45 -12.10 3.01
N ILE A 121 -0.06 -13.21 3.58
CA ILE A 121 -1.33 -13.83 3.15
C ILE A 121 -2.50 -12.84 3.37
N GLY A 122 -2.56 -12.21 4.53
CA GLY A 122 -3.58 -11.22 4.86
C GLY A 122 -3.54 -10.00 3.92
N ASP A 123 -2.34 -9.51 3.58
CA ASP A 123 -2.14 -8.41 2.64
C ASP A 123 -2.66 -8.78 1.23
N ALA A 124 -2.38 -10.00 0.76
CA ALA A 124 -2.89 -10.51 -0.51
C ALA A 124 -4.42 -10.59 -0.53
N TYR A 125 -5.04 -11.13 0.54
CA TYR A 125 -6.50 -11.17 0.66
C TYR A 125 -7.14 -9.79 0.78
N THR A 126 -6.46 -8.82 1.41
CA THR A 126 -6.93 -7.43 1.49
C THR A 126 -7.03 -6.79 0.10
N ILE A 127 -6.02 -6.99 -0.76
CA ILE A 127 -6.05 -6.50 -2.15
C ILE A 127 -7.10 -7.23 -2.97
N ALA A 128 -7.29 -8.55 -2.75
CA ALA A 128 -8.34 -9.34 -3.37
C ALA A 128 -9.75 -9.03 -2.83
N ASN A 129 -9.89 -8.05 -1.92
CA ASN A 129 -11.14 -7.67 -1.27
C ASN A 129 -11.84 -8.81 -0.49
N GLN A 130 -11.06 -9.77 0.02
CA GLN A 130 -11.52 -10.90 0.85
C GLN A 130 -11.25 -10.60 2.33
N CYS A 131 -11.98 -9.61 2.87
CA CYS A 131 -11.70 -9.06 4.21
C CYS A 131 -11.78 -10.09 5.34
N ASP A 132 -12.65 -11.10 5.25
CA ASP A 132 -12.74 -12.15 6.27
C ASP A 132 -11.46 -12.97 6.35
N LYS A 133 -10.97 -13.47 5.21
CA LYS A 133 -9.71 -14.23 5.15
C LYS A 133 -8.50 -13.38 5.53
N ALA A 134 -8.51 -12.08 5.19
CA ALA A 134 -7.48 -11.16 5.61
C ALA A 134 -7.44 -11.03 7.14
N LEU A 135 -8.60 -10.87 7.79
CA LEU A 135 -8.71 -10.77 9.23
C LEU A 135 -8.23 -12.04 9.92
N ASP A 136 -8.64 -13.22 9.45
CA ASP A 136 -8.20 -14.51 9.99
C ASP A 136 -6.67 -14.61 9.94
N SER A 137 -6.07 -14.32 8.77
CA SER A 137 -4.61 -14.36 8.59
C SER A 137 -3.87 -13.36 9.49
N TYR A 138 -4.38 -12.13 9.65
CA TYR A 138 -3.77 -11.15 10.55
C TYR A 138 -3.91 -11.54 12.02
N GLN A 139 -5.03 -12.17 12.41
CA GLN A 139 -5.22 -12.67 13.77
C GLN A 139 -4.26 -13.83 14.08
N ASP A 140 -4.04 -14.73 13.13
CA ASP A 140 -3.06 -15.79 13.28
C ASP A 140 -1.64 -15.21 13.38
N ALA A 141 -1.28 -14.22 12.55
CA ALA A 141 -0.02 -13.50 12.71
C ALA A 141 0.12 -12.85 14.08
N LEU A 142 -0.94 -12.27 14.63
CA LEU A 142 -0.92 -11.62 15.94
C LEU A 142 -0.74 -12.62 17.09
N LYS A 143 -1.26 -13.85 16.97
CA LYS A 143 -1.07 -14.92 17.96
C LYS A 143 0.40 -15.31 18.08
N GLU A 144 1.10 -15.43 16.94
CA GLU A 144 2.54 -15.75 16.93
C GLU A 144 3.41 -14.66 17.58
N LEU A 145 2.89 -13.42 17.66
CA LEU A 145 3.60 -12.30 18.28
C LEU A 145 3.30 -12.12 19.78
N ASN A 146 2.66 -13.07 20.43
CA ASN A 146 2.27 -12.92 21.84
C ASN A 146 3.44 -12.71 22.80
N HIS A 147 4.64 -13.19 22.45
CA HIS A 147 5.86 -13.01 23.24
C HIS A 147 6.52 -11.64 23.03
N LEU A 148 6.15 -10.91 21.97
CA LEU A 148 6.65 -9.57 21.73
C LEU A 148 5.94 -8.54 22.62
N SER A 149 6.70 -7.52 23.03
CA SER A 149 6.11 -6.38 23.74
C SER A 149 4.91 -5.82 22.99
N GLN A 150 3.87 -5.40 23.73
CA GLN A 150 2.70 -4.71 23.14
C GLN A 150 3.09 -3.43 22.40
N GLN A 151 4.22 -2.84 22.73
CA GLN A 151 4.76 -1.63 22.12
C GLN A 151 5.66 -1.93 20.91
N HIS A 152 5.88 -3.22 20.56
CA HIS A 152 6.72 -3.57 19.42
C HIS A 152 6.15 -2.99 18.12
N PRO A 153 6.94 -2.23 17.31
CA PRO A 153 6.42 -1.53 16.13
C PRO A 153 5.71 -2.45 15.14
N TYR A 154 6.22 -3.65 14.92
CA TYR A 154 5.62 -4.63 14.02
C TYR A 154 4.22 -5.07 14.49
N ARG A 155 4.04 -5.29 15.81
CA ARG A 155 2.74 -5.62 16.39
C ARG A 155 1.72 -4.48 16.18
N ILE A 156 2.16 -3.23 16.34
CA ILE A 156 1.29 -2.07 16.12
C ILE A 156 0.92 -1.94 14.65
N GLN A 157 1.87 -2.15 13.72
CA GLN A 157 1.58 -2.16 12.27
C GLN A 157 0.56 -3.24 11.92
N LEU A 158 0.64 -4.42 12.50
CA LEU A 158 -0.32 -5.50 12.29
C LEU A 158 -1.72 -5.14 12.82
N LEU A 159 -1.80 -4.51 14.01
CA LEU A 159 -3.06 -4.01 14.55
C LEU A 159 -3.69 -2.92 13.67
N LEU A 160 -2.88 -2.05 13.03
CA LEU A 160 -3.37 -1.08 12.05
C LEU A 160 -3.97 -1.78 10.82
N LYS A 161 -3.35 -2.86 10.32
CA LYS A 161 -3.91 -3.67 9.22
C LYS A 161 -5.24 -4.34 9.60
N ILE A 162 -5.33 -4.86 10.83
CA ILE A 162 -6.58 -5.41 11.37
C ILE A 162 -7.65 -4.32 11.44
N SER A 163 -7.31 -3.13 11.94
CA SER A 163 -8.25 -1.99 11.98
C SER A 163 -8.74 -1.62 10.58
N ASN A 164 -7.85 -1.55 9.59
CA ASN A 164 -8.21 -1.27 8.19
C ASN A 164 -9.17 -2.34 7.63
N ALA A 165 -8.86 -3.62 7.82
CA ALA A 165 -9.72 -4.71 7.36
C ALA A 165 -11.10 -4.69 8.04
N LEU A 166 -11.18 -4.36 9.33
CA LEU A 166 -12.43 -4.17 10.07
C LEU A 166 -13.24 -2.99 9.54
N GLN A 167 -12.60 -1.86 9.23
CA GLN A 167 -13.26 -0.69 8.61
C GLN A 167 -13.87 -1.07 7.25
N ARG A 168 -13.10 -1.77 6.39
CA ARG A 168 -13.59 -2.24 5.09
C ARG A 168 -14.75 -3.21 5.20
N LYS A 169 -14.82 -4.00 6.29
CA LYS A 169 -15.93 -4.90 6.61
C LYS A 169 -17.12 -4.19 7.25
N GLY A 170 -17.02 -2.89 7.58
CA GLY A 170 -18.05 -2.12 8.26
C GLY A 170 -18.13 -2.35 9.78
N GLN A 171 -17.14 -3.05 10.39
CA GLN A 171 -17.07 -3.26 11.83
C GLN A 171 -16.35 -2.10 12.53
N LEU A 172 -16.94 -0.93 12.41
CA LEU A 172 -16.33 0.35 12.74
C LEU A 172 -16.00 0.53 14.23
N GLU A 173 -16.87 0.05 15.12
CA GLU A 173 -16.65 0.14 16.58
C GLU A 173 -15.42 -0.67 17.01
N LYS A 174 -15.25 -1.87 16.44
CA LYS A 174 -14.06 -2.70 16.73
C LYS A 174 -12.78 -2.04 16.21
N ALA A 175 -12.84 -1.47 15.01
CA ALA A 175 -11.72 -0.74 14.44
C ALA A 175 -11.33 0.47 15.30
N GLN A 176 -12.32 1.25 15.76
CA GLN A 176 -12.10 2.41 16.63
C GLN A 176 -11.44 2.02 17.95
N LYS A 177 -11.88 0.91 18.58
CA LYS A 177 -11.26 0.42 19.81
C LYS A 177 -9.78 0.12 19.62
N ILE A 178 -9.43 -0.60 18.54
CA ILE A 178 -8.03 -0.89 18.21
C ILE A 178 -7.21 0.40 18.00
N LEU A 179 -7.76 1.37 17.28
CA LEU A 179 -7.09 2.66 17.05
C LEU A 179 -6.86 3.44 18.34
N HIS A 180 -7.81 3.38 19.27
CA HIS A 180 -7.68 4.00 20.60
C HIS A 180 -6.57 3.32 21.43
N ASP A 181 -6.51 1.99 21.45
CA ASP A 181 -5.48 1.23 22.16
C ASP A 181 -4.08 1.51 21.58
N ILE A 182 -3.97 1.62 20.25
CA ILE A 182 -2.72 2.02 19.58
C ILE A 182 -2.31 3.44 20.01
N GLU A 183 -3.25 4.37 20.05
CA GLU A 183 -2.95 5.77 20.44
C GLU A 183 -2.39 5.85 21.85
N GLN A 184 -3.00 5.15 22.81
CA GLN A 184 -2.49 5.10 24.19
C GLN A 184 -1.06 4.51 24.24
N THR A 185 -0.78 3.54 23.39
CA THR A 185 0.56 2.93 23.28
C THR A 185 1.58 3.91 22.72
N LEU A 186 1.24 4.63 21.65
CA LEU A 186 2.11 5.60 20.98
C LEU A 186 2.37 6.87 21.81
N GLN A 187 1.47 7.25 22.72
CA GLN A 187 1.70 8.34 23.65
C GLN A 187 2.87 8.06 24.61
N LYS A 188 3.11 6.78 24.93
CA LYS A 188 4.21 6.37 25.82
C LYS A 188 5.54 6.26 25.08
N GLN A 189 5.52 5.89 23.82
CA GLN A 189 6.72 5.66 23.03
C GLN A 189 6.45 6.00 21.55
N PRO A 190 6.56 7.29 21.16
CA PRO A 190 6.24 7.73 19.81
C PRO A 190 7.27 7.24 18.80
N ASP A 191 6.80 6.59 17.74
CA ASP A 191 7.54 6.30 16.52
C ASP A 191 6.86 7.03 15.36
N TYR A 192 7.61 7.85 14.62
CA TYR A 192 7.06 8.73 13.59
C TYR A 192 6.33 7.97 12.48
N ALA A 193 6.91 6.85 12.02
CA ALA A 193 6.30 6.04 10.97
C ALA A 193 4.97 5.45 11.45
N THR A 194 4.97 4.84 12.63
CA THR A 194 3.77 4.24 13.22
C THR A 194 2.71 5.32 13.54
N CYS A 195 3.12 6.48 14.04
CA CYS A 195 2.21 7.63 14.26
C CYS A 195 1.59 8.10 12.94
N PHE A 196 2.36 8.14 11.85
CA PHE A 196 1.85 8.55 10.55
C PHE A 196 0.78 7.57 10.05
N PHE A 197 1.04 6.27 10.09
CA PHE A 197 0.05 5.24 9.71
C PHE A 197 -1.19 5.23 10.61
N ALA A 198 -1.03 5.42 11.91
CA ALA A 198 -2.16 5.53 12.82
C ALA A 198 -3.06 6.74 12.47
N ASN A 199 -2.47 7.87 12.07
CA ASN A 199 -3.23 9.04 11.61
C ASN A 199 -3.93 8.77 10.27
N ILE A 200 -3.35 7.99 9.33
CA ILE A 200 -4.05 7.54 8.11
C ILE A 200 -5.31 6.78 8.47
N GLU A 201 -5.20 5.76 9.32
CA GLU A 201 -6.35 4.91 9.65
C GLU A 201 -7.45 5.67 10.41
N LYS A 202 -7.07 6.58 11.31
CA LYS A 202 -8.02 7.48 12.00
C LYS A 202 -8.68 8.46 11.02
N ALA A 203 -7.91 9.03 10.09
CA ALA A 203 -8.46 9.91 9.07
C ALA A 203 -9.44 9.13 8.18
N ASN A 204 -9.10 7.92 7.74
CA ASN A 204 -9.98 7.06 6.93
C ASN A 204 -11.27 6.72 7.68
N TYR A 205 -11.18 6.40 8.98
CA TYR A 205 -12.36 6.18 9.82
C TYR A 205 -13.25 7.43 9.85
N ALA A 206 -12.69 8.59 10.13
CA ALA A 206 -13.44 9.84 10.21
C ALA A 206 -14.01 10.26 8.83
N ILE A 207 -13.26 10.08 7.74
CA ILE A 207 -13.72 10.34 6.37
C ILE A 207 -14.91 9.45 6.01
N SER A 208 -14.88 8.16 6.36
CA SER A 208 -15.98 7.22 6.08
C SER A 208 -17.28 7.62 6.78
N HIS A 209 -17.20 8.28 7.94
CA HIS A 209 -18.35 8.81 8.69
C HIS A 209 -18.70 10.27 8.35
N GLY A 210 -17.93 10.90 7.50
CA GLY A 210 -18.10 12.32 7.10
C GLY A 210 -19.47 12.63 6.48
N HIS A 211 -20.17 11.63 5.95
CA HIS A 211 -21.51 11.75 5.42
C HIS A 211 -22.57 11.88 6.54
N LEU A 212 -22.30 11.41 7.76
CA LEU A 212 -23.21 11.47 8.90
C LEU A 212 -23.14 12.83 9.60
N SER A 213 -21.91 13.39 9.74
CA SER A 213 -21.71 14.67 10.42
C SER A 213 -20.41 15.36 9.96
N LYS A 214 -20.46 16.71 9.87
CA LYS A 214 -19.27 17.53 9.66
C LYS A 214 -18.24 17.44 10.79
N ALA A 215 -18.64 16.99 11.99
CA ALA A 215 -17.74 16.80 13.13
C ALA A 215 -16.64 15.78 12.77
N TYR A 216 -17.00 14.67 12.14
CA TYR A 216 -16.04 13.66 11.67
C TYR A 216 -15.05 14.25 10.65
N LEU A 217 -15.49 15.12 9.75
CA LEU A 217 -14.60 15.77 8.79
C LEU A 217 -13.65 16.77 9.47
N LYS A 218 -14.06 17.39 10.58
CA LYS A 218 -13.17 18.22 11.41
C LYS A 218 -12.09 17.36 12.09
N GLU A 219 -12.45 16.18 12.59
CA GLU A 219 -11.50 15.24 13.15
C GLU A 219 -10.53 14.73 12.08
N ALA A 220 -11.01 14.37 10.88
CA ALA A 220 -10.18 13.99 9.76
C ALA A 220 -9.15 15.06 9.42
N ALA A 221 -9.55 16.33 9.40
CA ALA A 221 -8.65 17.47 9.15
C ALA A 221 -7.54 17.57 10.22
N ALA A 222 -7.82 17.27 11.48
CA ALA A 222 -6.82 17.26 12.53
C ALA A 222 -5.79 16.13 12.32
N TYR A 223 -6.24 14.93 11.92
CA TYR A 223 -5.33 13.83 11.61
C TYR A 223 -4.46 14.12 10.37
N LEU A 224 -5.03 14.75 9.33
CA LEU A 224 -4.26 15.22 8.17
C LEU A 224 -3.21 16.27 8.54
N TYR A 225 -3.53 17.18 9.45
CA TYR A 225 -2.56 18.14 9.98
C TYR A 225 -1.40 17.44 10.70
N ASN A 226 -1.68 16.42 11.51
CA ASN A 226 -0.64 15.61 12.15
C ASN A 226 0.25 14.88 11.14
N MET A 227 -0.35 14.32 10.08
CA MET A 227 0.40 13.69 8.98
C MET A 227 1.30 14.69 8.25
N ASP A 228 0.80 15.89 7.94
CA ASP A 228 1.58 16.97 7.33
C ASP A 228 2.74 17.41 8.22
N SER A 229 2.52 17.49 9.54
CA SER A 229 3.58 17.83 10.50
C SER A 229 4.70 16.80 10.51
N ILE A 230 4.37 15.50 10.43
CA ILE A 230 5.36 14.43 10.34
C ILE A 230 6.09 14.51 8.99
N TYR A 231 5.36 14.70 7.89
CA TYR A 231 5.94 14.83 6.55
C TYR A 231 6.93 16.00 6.43
N ARG A 232 6.65 17.15 7.06
CA ARG A 232 7.58 18.30 7.05
C ARG A 232 8.92 17.99 7.71
N ILE A 233 8.93 17.10 8.71
CA ILE A 233 10.16 16.69 9.41
C ILE A 233 10.86 15.58 8.60
N HIS A 234 10.09 14.68 7.99
CA HIS A 234 10.54 13.52 7.21
C HIS A 234 9.95 13.57 5.80
N PRO A 235 10.50 14.41 4.87
CA PRO A 235 9.92 14.63 3.54
C PRO A 235 10.22 13.47 2.57
N GLU A 236 9.84 12.26 2.94
CA GLU A 236 9.96 11.07 2.11
C GLU A 236 8.77 10.98 1.15
N LYS A 237 9.03 10.48 -0.07
CA LYS A 237 7.99 10.32 -1.11
C LYS A 237 6.81 9.48 -0.66
N PHE A 238 7.10 8.45 0.13
CA PHE A 238 6.09 7.58 0.73
C PHE A 238 5.07 8.36 1.58
N TYR A 239 5.53 9.21 2.50
CA TYR A 239 4.63 10.06 3.30
C TYR A 239 3.89 11.07 2.44
N CYS A 240 4.54 11.61 1.41
CA CYS A 240 3.93 12.51 0.45
C CYS A 240 2.73 11.87 -0.26
N PHE A 241 2.91 10.65 -0.76
CA PHE A 241 1.84 9.89 -1.42
C PHE A 241 0.62 9.71 -0.51
N HIS A 242 0.83 9.12 0.67
CA HIS A 242 -0.28 8.83 1.58
C HIS A 242 -0.96 10.10 2.09
N LEU A 243 -0.21 11.18 2.33
CA LEU A 243 -0.78 12.48 2.68
C LEU A 243 -1.65 13.04 1.57
N LYS A 244 -1.16 13.07 0.32
CA LYS A 244 -1.93 13.52 -0.85
C LYS A 244 -3.17 12.66 -1.07
N TYR A 245 -3.04 11.34 -1.03
CA TYR A 245 -4.15 10.40 -1.26
C TYR A 245 -5.24 10.55 -0.20
N THR A 246 -4.87 10.60 1.09
CA THR A 246 -5.83 10.76 2.19
C THR A 246 -6.46 12.15 2.17
N THR A 247 -5.70 13.20 1.79
CA THR A 247 -6.24 14.56 1.59
C THR A 247 -7.25 14.61 0.44
N ALA A 248 -6.99 13.90 -0.66
CA ALA A 248 -7.94 13.79 -1.77
C ALA A 248 -9.23 13.08 -1.33
N ALA A 249 -9.12 11.98 -0.56
CA ALA A 249 -10.28 11.28 0.00
C ALA A 249 -11.08 12.18 0.96
N TYR A 250 -10.40 12.99 1.77
CA TYR A 250 -11.05 13.99 2.63
C TYR A 250 -11.82 15.03 1.79
N TYR A 251 -11.21 15.62 0.75
CA TYR A 251 -11.90 16.57 -0.11
C TYR A 251 -13.07 15.90 -0.87
N ARG A 252 -12.94 14.64 -1.26
CA ARG A 252 -14.05 13.88 -1.85
C ARG A 252 -15.24 13.81 -0.89
N ALA A 253 -15.02 13.51 0.38
CA ALA A 253 -16.07 13.47 1.40
C ALA A 253 -16.65 14.86 1.68
N MET A 254 -15.81 15.91 1.76
CA MET A 254 -16.25 17.30 1.86
C MET A 254 -17.13 17.75 0.68
N GLY A 255 -16.92 17.16 -0.49
CA GLY A 255 -17.69 17.42 -1.70
C GLY A 255 -19.20 17.09 -1.56
N ASN A 256 -19.57 16.18 -0.66
CA ASN A 256 -20.97 15.87 -0.34
C ASN A 256 -21.69 17.07 0.34
N TRP A 257 -20.93 17.95 0.99
CA TRP A 257 -21.44 19.16 1.64
C TRP A 257 -21.27 20.41 0.78
N ASN A 258 -20.20 20.47 -0.03
CA ASN A 258 -19.91 21.56 -0.96
C ASN A 258 -19.16 21.02 -2.18
N ARG A 259 -19.83 21.00 -3.33
CA ARG A 259 -19.32 20.42 -4.60
C ARG A 259 -17.98 21.00 -5.07
N MET A 260 -17.60 22.21 -4.65
CA MET A 260 -16.28 22.78 -4.98
C MET A 260 -15.11 21.88 -4.51
N TYR A 261 -15.29 21.12 -3.42
CA TYR A 261 -14.25 20.23 -2.92
C TYR A 261 -14.02 19.01 -3.83
N TRP A 262 -15.00 18.60 -4.64
CA TRP A 262 -14.78 17.54 -5.64
C TRP A 262 -13.71 17.92 -6.67
N ASN A 263 -13.62 19.21 -7.05
CA ASN A 263 -12.58 19.66 -7.96
C ASN A 263 -11.19 19.61 -7.31
N LYS A 264 -11.09 19.96 -6.00
CA LYS A 264 -9.84 19.81 -5.25
C LYS A 264 -9.40 18.36 -5.11
N ALA A 265 -10.35 17.44 -4.84
CA ALA A 265 -10.09 16.01 -4.79
C ALA A 265 -9.62 15.50 -6.15
N LEU A 266 -10.30 15.88 -7.22
CA LEU A 266 -9.97 15.48 -8.58
C LEU A 266 -8.56 15.94 -8.97
N GLN A 267 -8.18 17.18 -8.66
CA GLN A 267 -6.85 17.70 -8.93
C GLN A 267 -5.78 16.83 -8.26
N LEU A 268 -5.92 16.52 -6.97
CA LEU A 268 -4.93 15.71 -6.24
C LEU A 268 -4.84 14.27 -6.79
N TYR A 269 -5.99 13.66 -7.13
CA TYR A 269 -5.95 12.32 -7.72
C TYR A 269 -5.34 12.32 -9.13
N GLU A 270 -5.56 13.36 -9.95
CA GLU A 270 -4.90 13.50 -11.25
C GLU A 270 -3.38 13.71 -11.11
N GLU A 271 -2.93 14.52 -10.17
CA GLU A 271 -1.51 14.69 -9.85
C GLU A 271 -0.88 13.35 -9.46
N LEU A 272 -1.50 12.61 -8.52
CA LEU A 272 -1.04 11.28 -8.12
C LEU A 272 -1.04 10.30 -9.28
N ARG A 273 -2.08 10.29 -10.13
CA ARG A 273 -2.17 9.42 -11.28
C ARG A 273 -1.03 9.67 -12.28
N GLN A 274 -0.69 10.94 -12.51
CA GLN A 274 0.44 11.31 -13.36
C GLN A 274 1.78 10.86 -12.76
N GLU A 275 1.98 11.04 -11.45
CA GLU A 275 3.18 10.58 -10.75
C GLU A 275 3.35 9.06 -10.84
N TYR A 276 2.24 8.29 -10.84
CA TYR A 276 2.23 6.82 -10.86
C TYR A 276 2.14 6.19 -12.25
N THR A 277 2.25 6.96 -13.33
CA THR A 277 2.21 6.43 -14.71
C THR A 277 3.28 5.39 -15.02
N VAL A 278 4.40 5.41 -14.31
CA VAL A 278 5.48 4.40 -14.41
C VAL A 278 5.10 3.05 -13.80
N ASN A 279 4.05 3.01 -12.97
CA ASN A 279 3.58 1.85 -12.22
C ASN A 279 2.10 1.56 -12.49
N LYS A 280 1.64 1.63 -13.74
CA LYS A 280 0.23 1.44 -14.11
C LYS A 280 -0.35 0.09 -13.69
N GLN A 281 0.47 -0.94 -13.54
CA GLN A 281 0.07 -2.26 -13.06
C GLN A 281 -0.10 -2.32 -11.53
N SER A 282 0.32 -1.28 -10.79
CA SER A 282 0.23 -1.29 -9.34
C SER A 282 -1.21 -1.12 -8.84
N ALA A 283 -1.52 -1.71 -7.68
CA ALA A 283 -2.78 -1.49 -6.99
C ALA A 283 -3.01 -0.01 -6.66
N TYR A 284 -1.95 0.75 -6.34
CA TYR A 284 -2.02 2.20 -6.08
C TYR A 284 -2.54 2.96 -7.30
N TYR A 285 -1.99 2.70 -8.49
CA TYR A 285 -2.48 3.34 -9.71
C TYR A 285 -3.95 2.99 -9.98
N ARG A 286 -4.33 1.73 -9.76
CA ARG A 286 -5.72 1.28 -9.91
C ARG A 286 -6.65 2.01 -8.94
N TRP A 287 -6.29 2.12 -7.66
CA TRP A 287 -7.11 2.82 -6.66
C TRP A 287 -7.26 4.30 -6.97
N ILE A 288 -6.16 5.00 -7.29
CA ILE A 288 -6.20 6.42 -7.67
C ILE A 288 -7.11 6.60 -8.88
N THR A 289 -6.97 5.75 -9.90
CA THR A 289 -7.78 5.83 -11.12
C THR A 289 -9.25 5.54 -10.86
N GLN A 290 -9.57 4.58 -9.99
CA GLN A 290 -10.95 4.29 -9.57
C GLN A 290 -11.60 5.48 -8.84
N GLU A 291 -10.88 6.16 -7.96
CA GLU A 291 -11.36 7.37 -7.28
C GLU A 291 -11.57 8.53 -8.28
N THR A 292 -10.66 8.67 -9.24
CA THR A 292 -10.81 9.65 -10.32
C THR A 292 -12.06 9.38 -11.17
N ILE A 293 -12.28 8.11 -11.55
CA ILE A 293 -13.48 7.67 -12.27
C ILE A 293 -14.75 7.99 -11.48
N TYR A 294 -14.74 7.69 -10.16
CA TYR A 294 -15.89 8.01 -9.30
C TYR A 294 -16.22 9.49 -9.34
N LEU A 295 -15.21 10.37 -9.22
CA LEU A 295 -15.42 11.82 -9.27
C LEU A 295 -15.91 12.30 -10.64
N TYR A 296 -15.42 11.75 -11.75
CA TYR A 296 -15.96 12.06 -13.08
C TYR A 296 -17.42 11.65 -13.22
N LYS A 297 -17.79 10.47 -12.69
CA LYS A 297 -19.18 9.98 -12.74
C LYS A 297 -20.14 10.92 -12.01
N ILE A 298 -19.80 11.34 -10.79
CA ILE A 298 -20.68 12.24 -10.01
C ILE A 298 -20.73 13.68 -10.57
N GLN A 299 -19.73 14.06 -11.38
CA GLN A 299 -19.70 15.35 -12.09
C GLN A 299 -20.36 15.28 -13.49
N GLY A 300 -20.89 14.11 -13.89
CA GLY A 300 -21.50 13.94 -15.22
C GLY A 300 -20.50 13.79 -16.37
N LYS A 301 -19.19 13.68 -16.11
CA LYS A 301 -18.15 13.55 -17.13
C LYS A 301 -18.01 12.09 -17.61
N SER A 302 -19.08 11.53 -18.19
CA SER A 302 -19.18 10.10 -18.54
C SER A 302 -18.09 9.64 -19.51
N MET A 303 -17.75 10.47 -20.53
CA MET A 303 -16.70 10.11 -21.49
C MET A 303 -15.32 9.99 -20.82
N ALA A 304 -14.94 10.94 -19.96
CA ALA A 304 -13.67 10.88 -19.22
C ALA A 304 -13.59 9.64 -18.33
N ALA A 305 -14.68 9.32 -17.63
CA ALA A 305 -14.76 8.09 -16.83
C ALA A 305 -14.62 6.83 -17.70
N CYS A 306 -15.25 6.81 -18.89
CA CYS A 306 -15.15 5.70 -19.84
C CYS A 306 -13.69 5.46 -20.31
N LEU A 307 -12.98 6.53 -20.67
CA LEU A 307 -11.58 6.44 -21.11
C LEU A 307 -10.67 5.86 -20.01
N LEU A 308 -10.87 6.28 -18.76
CA LEU A 308 -10.11 5.73 -17.63
C LEU A 308 -10.45 4.25 -17.35
N TYR A 309 -11.69 3.82 -17.52
CA TYR A 309 -12.01 2.39 -17.43
C TYR A 309 -11.33 1.58 -18.54
N GLN A 310 -11.24 2.12 -19.77
CA GLN A 310 -10.52 1.48 -20.86
C GLN A 310 -9.02 1.36 -20.56
N GLU A 311 -8.44 2.40 -19.95
CA GLU A 311 -7.04 2.35 -19.50
C GLU A 311 -6.84 1.27 -18.44
N LEU A 312 -7.69 1.21 -17.41
CA LEU A 312 -7.62 0.17 -16.38
C LEU A 312 -7.79 -1.25 -16.95
N TYR A 313 -8.66 -1.43 -17.94
CA TYR A 313 -8.89 -2.71 -18.59
C TYR A 313 -7.59 -3.34 -19.11
N SER A 314 -6.67 -2.55 -19.64
CA SER A 314 -5.39 -3.02 -20.15
C SER A 314 -4.38 -3.41 -19.07
N THR A 315 -4.67 -3.13 -17.79
CA THR A 315 -3.74 -3.31 -16.66
C THR A 315 -4.14 -4.43 -15.69
N VAL A 316 -5.24 -5.15 -15.95
CA VAL A 316 -5.82 -6.11 -15.00
C VAL A 316 -6.00 -7.50 -15.63
N ASP A 317 -6.17 -8.50 -14.76
CA ASP A 317 -6.49 -9.87 -15.18
C ASP A 317 -7.89 -9.98 -15.82
N THR A 318 -8.14 -11.12 -16.48
CA THR A 318 -9.36 -11.35 -17.27
C THR A 318 -10.65 -11.20 -16.45
N LEU A 319 -10.69 -11.66 -15.21
CA LEU A 319 -11.89 -11.59 -14.38
C LEU A 319 -12.26 -10.16 -13.99
N THR A 320 -11.26 -9.36 -13.61
CA THR A 320 -11.44 -7.94 -13.31
C THR A 320 -11.73 -7.14 -14.58
N ALA A 321 -11.13 -7.54 -15.71
CA ALA A 321 -11.34 -6.94 -17.02
C ALA A 321 -12.80 -7.01 -17.46
N GLU A 322 -13.50 -8.14 -17.27
CA GLU A 322 -14.94 -8.28 -17.61
C GLU A 322 -15.82 -7.28 -16.86
N GLY A 323 -15.50 -7.03 -15.59
CA GLY A 323 -16.18 -5.99 -14.80
C GLY A 323 -16.01 -4.59 -15.40
N TYR A 324 -14.82 -4.26 -15.89
CA TYR A 324 -14.57 -2.97 -16.54
C TYR A 324 -15.25 -2.85 -17.90
N VAL A 325 -15.30 -3.91 -18.72
CA VAL A 325 -16.07 -3.91 -19.98
C VAL A 325 -17.53 -3.55 -19.74
N ARG A 326 -18.16 -4.15 -18.72
CA ARG A 326 -19.54 -3.82 -18.34
C ARG A 326 -19.70 -2.33 -18.02
N GLN A 327 -18.80 -1.76 -17.21
CA GLN A 327 -18.85 -0.33 -16.85
C GLN A 327 -18.61 0.58 -18.05
N ILE A 328 -17.69 0.24 -18.94
CA ILE A 328 -17.45 0.96 -20.20
C ILE A 328 -18.73 1.03 -21.02
N ASN A 329 -19.43 -0.10 -21.20
CA ASN A 329 -20.65 -0.15 -22.00
C ASN A 329 -21.78 0.69 -21.37
N ILE A 330 -21.96 0.64 -20.04
CA ILE A 330 -22.94 1.46 -19.31
C ILE A 330 -22.65 2.95 -19.51
N LEU A 331 -21.37 3.37 -19.37
CA LEU A 331 -20.98 4.77 -19.49
C LEU A 331 -21.11 5.29 -20.93
N ARG A 332 -20.79 4.45 -21.94
CA ARG A 332 -21.00 4.80 -23.36
C ARG A 332 -22.47 5.00 -23.68
N ALA A 333 -23.34 4.10 -23.20
CA ALA A 333 -24.76 4.24 -23.39
C ALA A 333 -25.30 5.52 -22.73
N LYS A 334 -24.89 5.83 -21.52
CA LYS A 334 -25.24 7.08 -20.84
C LYS A 334 -24.76 8.31 -21.59
N TYR A 335 -23.52 8.32 -22.07
CA TYR A 335 -22.98 9.42 -22.86
C TYR A 335 -23.73 9.64 -24.15
N GLN A 336 -24.16 8.57 -24.84
CA GLN A 336 -24.99 8.68 -26.05
C GLN A 336 -26.35 9.32 -25.75
N ILE A 337 -26.98 8.98 -24.62
CA ILE A 337 -28.21 9.59 -24.16
C ILE A 337 -28.00 11.08 -23.88
N ASP A 338 -26.95 11.44 -23.13
CA ASP A 338 -26.61 12.83 -22.78
C ASP A 338 -26.28 13.71 -24.01
N GLN A 339 -25.96 13.12 -25.19
CA GLN A 339 -25.72 13.83 -26.44
C GLN A 339 -27.00 13.96 -27.30
N MET A 340 -28.05 13.21 -26.98
CA MET A 340 -29.34 13.23 -27.70
C MET A 340 -30.36 14.15 -27.03
N GLU A 341 -30.16 14.56 -25.80
CA GLU A 341 -30.91 15.58 -25.07
C GLU A 341 -30.31 16.99 -25.34
#